data_0b7c1c29e97a2949921a6b2671325ca2
#
_entry.id   0b7c1c29e97a2949921a6b2671325ca2
#
_cell.length_a   1.000
_cell.length_b   1.000
_cell.length_c   1.000
_cell.angle_alpha   90.00
_cell.angle_beta   90.00
_cell.angle_gamma   90.00
#
_symmetry.space_group_name_H-M   'P 1'
#
loop_
_entity.id
_entity.type
_entity.pdbx_description
1 polymer ?
#
loop_
_entity_poly.entity_id
_entity_poly.type
_entity_poly.pdbx_seq_one_letter_code
_entity_poly.pdbx_strand_id
1 'polypeptide(L)'
;MERRSVYIYYTGCKYTMKDIELSQRMRAVADMVRPGSRVCDIGCDHAFVSIYLVANGIADRVIASDVRTGPCAIARDNISRWKLSDKIDLRLGDGLSTVKPGEADAIVIAGMGGILITDI
;
A
#
# COMPACT_ATOMS: atom_id res chain seq x y z
N MET A 1 17.57 -13.35 -6.09
CA MET A 1 16.94 -12.06 -6.43
C MET A 1 17.31 -11.02 -5.40
N GLU A 2 17.76 -9.89 -5.84
CA GLU A 2 18.31 -8.85 -4.98
C GLU A 2 17.22 -8.05 -4.28
N ARG A 3 17.51 -7.68 -3.03
CA ARG A 3 16.74 -6.64 -2.36
C ARG A 3 17.05 -5.32 -3.05
N ARG A 4 16.02 -4.62 -3.45
CA ARG A 4 16.17 -3.26 -3.96
C ARG A 4 15.75 -2.28 -2.89
N SER A 5 16.65 -1.36 -2.58
CA SER A 5 16.31 -0.22 -1.73
C SER A 5 15.39 0.70 -2.51
N VAL A 6 14.33 1.07 -1.87
CA VAL A 6 13.37 2.01 -2.44
C VAL A 6 13.57 3.35 -1.78
N TYR A 7 13.91 4.34 -2.57
CA TYR A 7 14.04 5.71 -2.09
C TYR A 7 12.77 6.47 -2.41
N ILE A 8 12.17 7.01 -1.38
CA ILE A 8 10.96 7.79 -1.52
C ILE A 8 11.26 9.22 -1.11
N TYR A 9 11.02 10.15 -2.02
CA TYR A 9 11.26 11.57 -1.79
C TYR A 9 9.94 12.31 -1.67
N TYR A 10 9.81 13.09 -0.61
CA TYR A 10 8.70 14.01 -0.44
C TYR A 10 9.14 15.41 -0.78
N THR A 11 8.44 16.04 -1.73
CA THR A 11 8.63 17.46 -2.01
C THR A 11 8.22 18.29 -0.78
N GLY A 12 9.14 19.07 -0.25
CA GLY A 12 8.88 19.93 0.90
C GLY A 12 9.06 19.27 2.26
N CYS A 13 9.44 18.01 2.31
CA CYS A 13 9.77 17.33 3.55
C CYS A 13 11.28 17.11 3.66
N LYS A 14 11.86 17.49 4.80
CA LYS A 14 13.30 17.30 5.07
C LYS A 14 13.68 15.85 5.38
N TYR A 15 12.74 14.94 5.34
CA TYR A 15 13.00 13.54 5.61
C TYR A 15 13.18 12.81 4.29
N THR A 16 14.40 12.54 3.95
CA THR A 16 14.69 11.38 3.13
C THR A 16 14.21 10.20 3.94
N MET A 17 13.09 9.65 3.58
CA MET A 17 12.70 8.38 4.14
C MET A 17 13.56 7.35 3.44
N LYS A 18 14.75 7.17 3.98
CA LYS A 18 15.59 6.08 3.63
C LYS A 18 14.78 4.82 3.86
N ASP A 19 14.58 4.08 2.80
CA ASP A 19 14.47 2.66 2.91
C ASP A 19 13.14 2.16 3.47
N ILE A 20 12.07 2.32 2.69
CA ILE A 20 11.15 1.22 2.72
C ILE A 20 11.84 0.10 1.94
N GLU A 21 12.52 -0.75 2.66
CA GLU A 21 12.88 -2.05 2.13
C GLU A 21 11.60 -2.85 1.99
N LEU A 22 11.03 -2.81 0.80
CA LEU A 22 10.07 -3.82 0.47
C LEU A 22 10.83 -5.14 0.31
N SER A 23 10.30 -6.22 0.90
CA SER A 23 10.75 -7.55 0.55
C SER A 23 10.64 -7.71 -0.99
N GLN A 24 11.41 -8.60 -1.56
CA GLN A 24 11.34 -8.89 -3.00
C GLN A 24 9.91 -9.22 -3.43
N ARG A 25 9.18 -9.93 -2.59
CA ARG A 25 7.81 -10.32 -2.84
C ARG A 25 6.88 -9.12 -2.90
N MET A 26 6.97 -8.22 -1.93
CA MET A 26 6.17 -7.00 -1.89
C MET A 26 6.50 -6.08 -3.05
N ARG A 27 7.78 -6.00 -3.41
CA ARG A 27 8.21 -5.24 -4.57
C ARG A 27 7.66 -5.79 -5.87
N ALA A 28 7.68 -7.11 -6.03
CA ALA A 28 7.11 -7.76 -7.20
C ALA A 28 5.62 -7.49 -7.32
N VAL A 29 4.90 -7.50 -6.20
CA VAL A 29 3.49 -7.12 -6.16
C VAL A 29 3.28 -5.68 -6.62
N ALA A 30 4.05 -4.75 -6.05
CA ALA A 30 3.93 -3.34 -6.40
C ALA A 30 4.24 -3.09 -7.89
N ASP A 31 5.24 -3.77 -8.42
CA ASP A 31 5.65 -3.64 -9.83
C ASP A 31 4.59 -4.16 -10.81
N MET A 32 3.68 -5.01 -10.35
CA MET A 32 2.57 -5.51 -11.17
C MET A 32 1.38 -4.56 -11.24
N VAL A 33 1.32 -3.56 -10.38
CA VAL A 33 0.25 -2.57 -10.37
C VAL A 33 0.41 -1.62 -11.56
N ARG A 34 -0.65 -1.48 -12.34
CA ARG A 34 -0.66 -0.56 -13.48
C ARG A 34 -0.64 0.88 -12.98
N PRO A 35 0.28 1.74 -13.44
CA PRO A 35 0.29 3.15 -13.05
C PRO A 35 -1.06 3.82 -13.32
N GLY A 36 -1.48 4.67 -12.39
CA GLY A 36 -2.77 5.36 -12.47
C GLY A 36 -3.96 4.58 -11.93
N SER A 37 -3.76 3.34 -11.48
CA SER A 37 -4.83 2.53 -10.90
C SER A 37 -5.29 3.09 -9.55
N ARG A 38 -6.58 2.94 -9.28
CA ARG A 38 -7.12 3.10 -7.93
C ARG A 38 -7.03 1.74 -7.24
N VAL A 39 -6.14 1.65 -6.27
CA VAL A 39 -5.74 0.36 -5.69
C VAL A 39 -6.43 0.13 -4.37
N CYS A 40 -6.90 -1.10 -4.16
CA CYS A 40 -7.26 -1.61 -2.84
C CYS A 40 -6.23 -2.65 -2.41
N ASP A 41 -5.56 -2.39 -1.30
CA ASP A 41 -4.56 -3.27 -0.70
C ASP A 41 -5.20 -4.03 0.47
N ILE A 42 -5.56 -5.29 0.22
CA ILE A 42 -6.24 -6.14 1.19
C ILE A 42 -5.23 -6.93 2.00
N GLY A 43 -5.37 -6.89 3.33
CA GLY A 43 -4.37 -7.44 4.22
C GLY A 43 -3.11 -6.58 4.19
N CYS A 44 -3.28 -5.28 4.30
CA CYS A 44 -2.21 -4.30 4.10
C CYS A 44 -1.09 -4.38 5.14
N ASP A 45 -1.31 -5.09 6.23
CA ASP A 45 -0.33 -5.27 7.30
C ASP A 45 0.16 -3.91 7.82
N HIS A 46 1.43 -3.59 7.66
CA HIS A 46 2.02 -2.31 8.05
C HIS A 46 1.89 -1.22 6.99
N ALA A 47 1.18 -1.49 5.90
CA ALA A 47 0.90 -0.58 4.79
C ALA A 47 2.12 -0.19 3.93
N PHE A 48 3.20 -0.95 3.96
CA PHE A 48 4.40 -0.60 3.19
C PHE A 48 4.18 -0.62 1.68
N VAL A 49 3.39 -1.58 1.17
CA VAL A 49 3.06 -1.62 -0.26
C VAL A 49 2.22 -0.41 -0.65
N SER A 50 1.20 -0.08 0.13
CA SER A 50 0.35 1.09 -0.11
C SER A 50 1.17 2.38 -0.12
N ILE A 51 2.05 2.55 0.86
CA ILE A 51 2.93 3.72 0.96
C ILE A 51 3.86 3.80 -0.25
N TYR A 52 4.47 2.68 -0.63
CA TYR A 52 5.33 2.61 -1.79
C TYR A 52 4.62 3.05 -3.07
N LEU A 53 3.41 2.53 -3.29
CA LEU A 53 2.64 2.85 -4.49
C LEU A 53 2.32 4.33 -4.60
N VAL A 54 1.89 4.95 -3.52
CA VAL A 54 1.53 6.37 -3.50
C VAL A 54 2.77 7.25 -3.59
N ALA A 55 3.78 6.93 -2.82
CA ALA A 55 4.99 7.75 -2.75
C ALA A 55 5.78 7.75 -4.07
N ASN A 56 5.70 6.68 -4.85
CA ASN A 56 6.33 6.60 -6.15
C ASN A 56 5.43 7.04 -7.31
N GLY A 57 4.24 7.54 -7.01
CA GLY A 57 3.32 8.02 -8.03
C GLY A 57 2.70 6.93 -8.89
N ILE A 58 2.79 5.67 -8.47
CA ILE A 58 2.17 4.56 -9.19
C ILE A 58 0.66 4.60 -9.00
N ALA A 59 0.22 4.86 -7.76
CA ALA A 59 -1.17 5.08 -7.44
C ALA A 59 -1.36 6.47 -6.83
N ASP A 60 -2.43 7.14 -7.22
CA ASP A 60 -2.77 8.45 -6.68
C ASP A 60 -3.43 8.32 -5.30
N ARG A 61 -4.27 7.30 -5.15
CA ARG A 61 -4.93 6.96 -3.89
C ARG A 61 -4.96 5.45 -3.71
N VAL A 62 -4.87 5.02 -2.45
CA VAL A 62 -4.98 3.61 -2.07
C VAL A 62 -5.98 3.46 -0.95
N ILE A 63 -6.82 2.43 -1.05
CA ILE A 63 -7.62 1.94 0.07
C ILE A 63 -6.84 0.78 0.67
N ALA A 64 -6.39 0.92 1.89
CA ALA A 64 -5.66 -0.12 2.61
C ALA A 64 -6.58 -0.72 3.67
N SER A 65 -6.70 -2.04 3.71
CA SER A 65 -7.54 -2.70 4.71
C SER A 65 -6.84 -3.87 5.39
N ASP A 66 -7.16 -4.07 6.66
CA ASP A 66 -6.76 -5.25 7.41
C ASP A 66 -7.85 -5.56 8.43
N VAL A 67 -8.02 -6.84 8.74
CA VAL A 67 -8.99 -7.29 9.75
C VAL A 67 -8.43 -7.20 11.17
N ARG A 68 -7.12 -7.07 11.30
CA ARG A 68 -6.41 -7.12 12.58
C ARG A 68 -6.17 -5.71 13.10
N THR A 69 -6.57 -5.46 14.34
CA THR A 69 -6.42 -4.14 14.97
C THR A 69 -4.96 -3.74 15.19
N GLY A 70 -4.11 -4.70 15.58
CA GLY A 70 -2.68 -4.44 15.80
C GLY A 70 -1.96 -3.94 14.54
N PRO A 71 -1.96 -4.69 13.45
CA PRO A 71 -1.37 -4.24 12.19
C PRO A 71 -1.99 -2.94 11.67
N CYS A 72 -3.30 -2.73 11.79
CA CYS A 72 -3.94 -1.47 11.40
C CYS A 72 -3.40 -0.27 12.19
N ALA A 73 -3.15 -0.43 13.48
CA ALA A 73 -2.56 0.65 14.29
C ALA A 73 -1.16 1.00 13.81
N ILE A 74 -0.34 0.00 13.49
CA ILE A 74 1.01 0.20 12.95
C ILE A 74 0.93 0.83 11.56
N ALA A 75 0.02 0.37 10.72
CA ALA A 75 -0.20 0.93 9.39
C ALA A 75 -0.58 2.41 9.47
N ARG A 76 -1.47 2.77 10.37
CA ARG A 76 -1.88 4.16 10.60
C ARG A 76 -0.70 5.03 10.99
N ASP A 77 0.13 4.54 11.90
CA ASP A 77 1.31 5.26 12.34
C ASP A 77 2.30 5.46 11.18
N ASN A 78 2.56 4.43 10.40
CA ASN A 78 3.42 4.52 9.23
C ASN A 78 2.88 5.49 8.18
N ILE A 79 1.60 5.41 7.86
CA ILE A 79 0.95 6.32 6.90
C ILE A 79 1.08 7.77 7.37
N SER A 80 0.87 8.01 8.66
CA SER A 80 1.02 9.34 9.25
C SER A 80 2.46 9.85 9.19
N ARG A 81 3.42 9.01 9.50
CA ARG A 81 4.84 9.36 9.41
C ARG A 81 5.26 9.76 7.99
N TRP A 82 4.67 9.11 6.99
CA TRP A 82 4.92 9.41 5.59
C TRP A 82 4.05 10.54 5.07
N LYS A 83 3.22 11.13 5.92
CA LYS A 83 2.32 12.23 5.56
C LYS A 83 1.39 11.89 4.39
N LEU A 84 0.91 10.66 4.36
CA LEU A 84 0.02 10.14 3.31
C LEU A 84 -1.40 9.89 3.79
N SER A 85 -1.78 10.41 4.95
CA SER A 85 -3.12 10.17 5.52
C SER A 85 -4.26 10.70 4.64
N ASP A 86 -3.99 11.64 3.77
CA ASP A 86 -4.94 12.18 2.79
C ASP A 86 -5.04 11.36 1.50
N LYS A 87 -4.09 10.46 1.27
CA LYS A 87 -4.01 9.65 0.04
C LYS A 87 -4.22 8.16 0.27
N ILE A 88 -4.03 7.70 1.50
CA ILE A 88 -4.23 6.31 1.87
C ILE A 88 -5.38 6.24 2.87
N ASP A 89 -6.48 5.65 2.44
CA ASP A 89 -7.67 5.44 3.26
C ASP A 89 -7.55 4.07 3.94
N LEU A 90 -7.21 4.09 5.22
CA LEU A 90 -7.04 2.88 6.02
C LEU A 90 -8.36 2.45 6.61
N ARG A 91 -8.77 1.22 6.33
CA ARG A 91 -10.03 0.66 6.80
C ARG A 91 -9.79 -0.63 7.59
N LEU A 92 -10.33 -0.71 8.78
CA LEU A 92 -10.37 -1.94 9.56
C LEU A 92 -11.60 -2.74 9.13
N GLY A 93 -11.41 -3.93 8.62
CA GLY A 93 -12.51 -4.76 8.18
C GLY A 93 -12.08 -5.95 7.33
N ASP A 94 -13.05 -6.73 6.94
CA ASP A 94 -12.85 -7.96 6.20
C ASP A 94 -12.81 -7.70 4.69
N GLY A 95 -11.62 -7.69 4.17
CA GLY A 95 -11.35 -7.76 2.73
C GLY A 95 -12.20 -6.81 1.89
N LEU A 96 -12.81 -7.38 0.86
CA LEU A 96 -13.62 -6.63 -0.10
C LEU A 96 -14.89 -6.00 0.49
N SER A 97 -15.32 -6.43 1.69
CA SER A 97 -16.47 -5.83 2.36
C SER A 97 -16.24 -4.36 2.73
N THR A 98 -14.98 -3.95 2.81
CA THR A 98 -14.62 -2.56 3.11
C THR A 98 -14.64 -1.64 1.89
N VAL A 99 -14.81 -2.20 0.70
CA VAL A 99 -14.70 -1.48 -0.57
C VAL A 99 -16.03 -1.51 -1.32
N LYS A 100 -16.47 -0.36 -1.77
CA LYS A 100 -17.68 -0.24 -2.58
C LYS A 100 -17.38 -0.49 -4.04
N PRO A 101 -18.36 -0.98 -4.83
CA PRO A 101 -18.20 -1.05 -6.27
C PRO A 101 -17.77 0.30 -6.86
N GLY A 102 -16.75 0.28 -7.70
CA GLY A 102 -16.23 1.47 -8.37
C GLY A 102 -15.20 2.28 -7.58
N GLU A 103 -14.94 1.95 -6.31
CA GLU A 103 -13.90 2.63 -5.53
C GLU A 103 -12.48 2.23 -5.95
N ALA A 104 -12.30 1.02 -6.43
CA ALA A 104 -11.01 0.52 -6.87
C ALA A 104 -11.13 -0.19 -8.22
N ASP A 105 -10.10 -0.10 -9.04
CA ASP A 105 -10.00 -0.81 -10.30
C ASP A 105 -8.91 -1.89 -10.27
N ALA A 106 -8.12 -1.93 -9.22
CA ALA A 106 -7.14 -2.99 -8.98
C ALA A 106 -7.18 -3.42 -7.51
N ILE A 107 -7.13 -4.72 -7.27
CA ILE A 107 -7.08 -5.29 -5.94
C ILE A 107 -5.77 -6.03 -5.77
N VAL A 108 -5.07 -5.71 -4.70
CA VAL A 108 -3.84 -6.39 -4.31
C VAL A 108 -4.13 -7.17 -3.04
N ILE A 109 -3.87 -8.46 -3.06
CA ILE A 109 -3.93 -9.34 -1.90
C ILE A 109 -2.56 -9.99 -1.76
N ALA A 110 -1.82 -9.59 -0.74
CA ALA A 110 -0.48 -10.06 -0.49
C ALA A 110 -0.35 -10.56 0.95
N GLY A 111 0.54 -11.50 1.18
CA GLY A 111 0.86 -11.94 2.54
C GLY A 111 0.03 -13.09 3.10
N MET A 112 -0.95 -13.59 2.37
CA MET A 112 -1.81 -14.72 2.78
C MET A 112 -1.40 -16.03 2.12
N GLY A 113 -0.10 -16.26 1.94
CA GLY A 113 0.41 -17.45 1.27
C GLY A 113 0.32 -17.40 -0.25
N GLY A 114 -0.18 -16.32 -0.81
CA GLY A 114 -0.30 -16.11 -2.25
C GLY A 114 -0.32 -14.63 -2.60
N ILE A 115 -0.21 -14.36 -3.88
CA ILE A 115 -0.35 -13.01 -4.42
C ILE A 115 -1.50 -13.05 -5.41
N LEU A 116 -2.47 -12.18 -5.22
CA LEU A 116 -3.54 -11.97 -6.17
C LEU A 116 -3.59 -10.49 -6.53
N ILE A 117 -3.49 -10.21 -7.81
CA ILE A 117 -3.74 -8.88 -8.37
C ILE A 117 -4.78 -9.08 -9.45
N THR A 118 -5.88 -8.39 -9.33
CA THR A 118 -6.95 -8.47 -10.31
C THR A 118 -7.50 -7.10 -10.61
N ASP A 119 -7.86 -6.90 -11.85
CA ASP A 119 -8.64 -5.75 -12.30
C ASP A 119 -10.12 -6.04 -12.06
N ILE A 120 -10.80 -5.07 -11.56
CA ILE A 120 -12.25 -5.17 -11.32
C ILE A 120 -13.00 -4.54 -12.47
#